data_3281c8caafa854e8b2293ac8d5a13740
#
_entry.id   3281c8caafa854e8b2293ac8d5a13740
#
_cell.length_a   1.000
_cell.length_b   1.000
_cell.length_c   1.000
_cell.angle_alpha   90.00
_cell.angle_beta   90.00
_cell.angle_gamma   90.00
#
_symmetry.space_group_name_H-M   'P 1'
#
loop_
_entity.id
_entity.type
_entity.pdbx_description
1 polymer ?
#
loop_
_entity_poly.entity_id
_entity_poly.type
_entity_poly.pdbx_seq_one_letter_code
_entity_poly.pdbx_strand_id
1 'polypeptide(L)' 'MTPRIPTNYIVQIDNFHLGEFIYYWNYYEQPCSLLLQKPNTEGLTAIKLVVDSDEAASFLLRA' A
#
# COMPACT_ATOMS: atom_id res chain seq x y z
N MET A 1 12.30 -9.02 -20.89
CA MET A 1 11.35 -8.21 -20.12
C MET A 1 12.13 -7.10 -19.39
N THR A 2 11.72 -5.86 -19.57
CA THR A 2 12.39 -4.74 -18.93
C THR A 2 11.98 -4.70 -17.46
N PRO A 3 12.93 -4.65 -16.52
CA PRO A 3 12.57 -4.57 -15.11
C PRO A 3 11.83 -3.26 -14.82
N ARG A 4 10.83 -3.33 -13.97
CA ARG A 4 10.06 -2.17 -13.58
C ARG A 4 10.89 -1.32 -12.61
N ILE A 5 10.92 -0.02 -12.84
CA ILE A 5 11.55 0.92 -11.93
C ILE A 5 10.66 1.05 -10.69
N PRO A 6 11.21 0.87 -9.48
CA PRO A 6 10.40 1.02 -8.27
C PRO A 6 9.76 2.40 -8.20
N THR A 7 8.47 2.45 -7.93
CA THR A 7 7.71 3.69 -7.81
C THR A 7 7.10 3.78 -6.43
N ASN A 8 7.28 4.92 -5.79
CA ASN A 8 6.71 5.15 -4.46
C ASN A 8 5.37 5.84 -4.58
N TYR A 9 4.37 5.30 -3.89
CA TYR A 9 3.05 5.89 -3.80
C TYR A 9 2.74 6.18 -2.35
N ILE A 10 2.08 7.30 -2.08
CA ILE A 10 1.60 7.62 -0.74
C ILE A 10 0.09 7.65 -0.80
N VAL A 11 -0.54 6.81 0.03
CA VAL A 11 -1.99 6.69 0.10
C VAL A 11 -2.42 7.05 1.52
N GLN A 12 -3.47 7.84 1.66
CA GLN A 12 -4.04 8.15 2.97
C GLN A 12 -5.27 7.28 3.18
N ILE A 13 -5.28 6.54 4.29
CA ILE A 13 -6.34 5.61 4.60
C ILE A 13 -6.93 5.97 5.96
N ASP A 14 -8.26 6.00 6.03
CA ASP A 14 -8.99 6.17 7.28
C ASP A 14 -8.56 5.11 8.29
N ASN A 15 -8.32 5.50 9.52
CA ASN A 15 -7.85 4.58 10.55
C ASN A 15 -8.83 3.42 10.78
N PHE A 16 -10.12 3.63 10.55
CA PHE A 16 -11.09 2.55 10.66
C PHE A 16 -10.91 1.47 9.59
N HIS A 17 -10.37 1.84 8.43
CA HIS A 17 -10.17 0.91 7.32
C HIS A 17 -8.75 0.40 7.21
N LEU A 18 -7.84 0.89 8.06
CA LEU A 18 -6.43 0.54 7.99
C LEU A 18 -6.21 -0.96 8.23
N GLY A 19 -6.87 -1.52 9.24
CA GLY A 19 -6.76 -2.95 9.53
C GLY A 19 -7.25 -3.81 8.39
N GLU A 20 -8.34 -3.41 7.74
CA GLU A 20 -8.87 -4.12 6.58
C GLU A 20 -7.91 -4.07 5.40
N PHE A 21 -7.30 -2.91 5.18
CA PHE A 21 -6.30 -2.76 4.12
C PHE A 21 -5.11 -3.69 4.36
N ILE A 22 -4.60 -3.73 5.57
CA ILE A 22 -3.46 -4.59 5.92
C ILE A 22 -3.85 -6.05 5.79
N TYR A 23 -5.08 -6.41 6.14
CA TYR A 23 -5.57 -7.75 5.96
C TYR A 23 -5.52 -8.19 4.50
N TYR A 24 -6.01 -7.34 3.59
CA TYR A 24 -5.96 -7.66 2.16
C TYR A 24 -4.53 -7.71 1.64
N TRP A 25 -3.66 -6.83 2.12
CA TRP A 25 -2.27 -6.85 1.73
C TRP A 25 -1.61 -8.19 2.11
N ASN A 26 -1.88 -8.70 3.28
CA ASN A 26 -1.39 -10.03 3.69
C ASN A 26 -2.07 -11.15 2.90
N TYR A 27 -3.34 -11.01 2.60
CA TYR A 27 -4.07 -12.00 1.83
C TYR A 27 -3.45 -12.20 0.45
N TYR A 28 -2.97 -11.14 -0.16
CA TYR A 28 -2.31 -11.20 -1.46
C TYR A 28 -0.81 -11.45 -1.35
N GLU A 29 -0.34 -11.98 -0.21
CA GLU A 29 1.03 -12.37 0.02
C GLU A 29 2.02 -11.20 -0.04
N GLN A 30 1.58 -10.05 0.44
CA GLN A 30 2.43 -8.86 0.56
C GLN A 30 3.04 -8.48 -0.80
N PRO A 31 2.22 -8.09 -1.77
CA PRO A 31 2.69 -7.85 -3.14
C PRO A 31 3.59 -6.63 -3.29
N CYS A 32 3.65 -5.77 -2.30
CA CYS A 32 4.47 -4.57 -2.33
C CYS A 32 5.00 -4.25 -0.94
N SER A 33 6.06 -3.44 -0.87
CA SER A 33 6.55 -2.95 0.42
C SER A 33 5.58 -1.92 0.97
N LEU A 34 5.34 -1.97 2.27
CA LEU A 34 4.37 -1.12 2.93
C LEU A 34 5.00 -0.50 4.16
N LEU A 35 5.04 0.83 4.22
CA LEU A 35 5.55 1.58 5.36
C LEU A 35 4.45 2.46 5.92
N LEU A 36 4.11 2.23 7.18
CA LEU A 36 3.10 3.04 7.86
C LEU A 36 3.76 4.31 8.39
N GLN A 37 3.11 5.45 8.12
CA GLN A 37 3.50 6.73 8.67
C GLN A 37 2.67 7.02 9.92
N LYS A 38 3.03 8.08 10.63
CA LYS A 38 2.25 8.47 11.81
C LYS A 38 0.85 8.92 11.38
N PRO A 39 -0.20 8.53 12.13
CA PRO A 39 -1.53 9.04 11.87
C PRO A 39 -1.57 10.57 12.00
N ASN A 40 -2.35 11.22 11.14
CA ASN A 40 -2.53 12.65 11.26
C ASN A 40 -3.69 12.98 12.21
N THR A 41 -3.91 14.28 12.44
CA THR A 41 -4.96 14.73 13.35
C THR A 41 -6.38 14.53 12.80
N GLU A 42 -6.50 14.17 11.52
CA GLU A 42 -7.79 13.97 10.87
C GLU A 42 -8.25 12.52 10.92
N GLY A 43 -7.49 11.64 11.57
CA GLY A 43 -7.84 10.23 11.65
C GLY A 43 -7.43 9.43 10.43
N LEU A 44 -6.49 9.95 9.64
CA LEU A 44 -5.97 9.29 8.45
C LEU A 44 -4.54 8.85 8.69
N THR A 45 -4.18 7.70 8.14
CA THR A 45 -2.81 7.20 8.18
C THR A 45 -2.25 7.19 6.78
N ALA A 46 -1.10 7.84 6.59
CA ALA A 46 -0.40 7.79 5.31
C ALA A 46 0.39 6.50 5.22
N ILE A 47 0.30 5.81 4.09
CA ILE A 47 1.01 4.57 3.84
C ILE A 47 1.85 4.77 2.59
N LYS A 48 3.14 4.50 2.71
CA LYS A 48 4.04 4.54 1.57
C LYS A 48 4.12 3.14 0.99
N LEU A 49 3.78 3.01 -0.28
CA LEU A 49 3.82 1.73 -1.00
C LEU A 49 4.88 1.81 -2.08
N VAL A 50 5.71 0.76 -2.17
CA VAL A 50 6.73 0.67 -3.20
C VAL A 50 6.27 -0.36 -4.21
N VAL A 51 6.02 0.09 -5.43
CA VAL A 51 5.55 -0.77 -6.53
C VAL A 51 6.73 -1.07 -7.45
N ASP A 52 7.19 -2.30 -7.41
CA ASP A 52 8.35 -2.74 -8.21
C ASP A 52 8.01 -3.95 -9.06
N SER A 53 6.75 -4.34 -9.14
CA SER A 53 6.32 -5.51 -9.91
C SER A 53 4.90 -5.33 -10.42
N ASP A 54 4.52 -6.15 -11.39
CA ASP A 54 3.16 -6.14 -11.90
C ASP A 54 2.16 -6.63 -10.85
N GLU A 55 2.59 -7.51 -9.97
CA GLU A 55 1.74 -7.99 -8.87
C GLU A 55 1.40 -6.85 -7.91
N ALA A 56 2.41 -6.02 -7.58
CA ALA A 56 2.19 -4.88 -6.72
C ALA A 56 1.26 -3.86 -7.38
N ALA A 57 1.43 -3.61 -8.67
CA ALA A 57 0.56 -2.70 -9.40
C ALA A 57 -0.88 -3.21 -9.42
N SER A 58 -1.07 -4.50 -9.62
CA SER A 58 -2.40 -5.11 -9.61
C SER A 58 -3.07 -4.97 -8.26
N PHE A 59 -2.31 -5.13 -7.19
CA PHE A 59 -2.82 -4.95 -5.84
C PHE A 59 -3.35 -3.53 -5.64
N LEU A 60 -2.59 -2.53 -6.08
CA LEU A 60 -3.02 -1.13 -5.93
C LEU A 60 -4.30 -0.83 -6.70
N LEU A 61 -4.50 -1.46 -7.85
CA LEU A 61 -5.71 -1.27 -8.64
C LEU A 61 -6.94 -1.86 -7.97
N ARG A 62 -6.75 -2.88 -7.12
CA ARG A 62 -7.85 -3.54 -6.41
C ARG A 62 -8.15 -2.92 -5.06
N ALA A 63 -7.17 -2.24 -4.50
CA ALA A 63 -7.29 -1.67 -3.16
C ALA A 63 -8.15 -0.40 -3.10
#